data_959aca651813ae455ca484b43d067e2d
#
_entry.id   959aca651813ae455ca484b43d067e2d
#
_cell.length_a   1.000
_cell.length_b   1.000
_cell.length_c   1.000
_cell.angle_alpha   90.00
_cell.angle_beta   90.00
_cell.angle_gamma   90.00
#
_symmetry.space_group_name_H-M   'P 1'
#
loop_
_entity.id
_entity.type
_entity.pdbx_description
1 polymer ?
#
loop_
_entity_poly.entity_id
_entity_poly.type
_entity_poly.pdbx_seq_one_letter_code
_entity_poly.pdbx_strand_id
1 'polypeptide(L)'
;GVVILALLGMKVDMKDIPMDVILIIASVISAITALQVAGGLDYLVQVASKILRKNPKQINYLAPIVTYMLTILAGTGHTAFSMIPVIVEVAKTQNIKPSAPLALSVVSSQVAITASPISAAFVAMSGLCEKLGVSYPVLLFICISTTFVAMIITAFIINKFYDLDLSKDPIYQDRLAKGLVAEVKDVEYHEPKPYAKRSVAIFAVGVLIVVCYA
;
A
#
# COMPACT_ATOMS: atom_id res chain seq x y z
N GLY A 1 -26.85 -6.36 -5.32
CA GLY A 1 -26.48 -7.09 -6.58
C GLY A 1 -27.39 -8.29 -6.77
N VAL A 2 -27.27 -9.36 -5.95
CA VAL A 2 -27.97 -10.65 -6.14
C VAL A 2 -29.49 -10.49 -6.17
N VAL A 3 -30.07 -9.71 -5.26
CA VAL A 3 -31.55 -9.46 -5.24
C VAL A 3 -32.02 -8.79 -6.53
N ILE A 4 -31.28 -7.84 -7.06
CA ILE A 4 -31.62 -7.15 -8.31
C ILE A 4 -31.56 -8.13 -9.49
N LEU A 5 -30.53 -8.98 -9.55
CA LEU A 5 -30.39 -10.00 -10.59
C LEU A 5 -31.53 -11.02 -10.55
N ALA A 6 -31.93 -11.44 -9.35
CA ALA A 6 -33.07 -12.32 -9.16
C ALA A 6 -34.41 -11.66 -9.61
N LEU A 7 -34.58 -10.37 -9.32
CA LEU A 7 -35.77 -9.60 -9.77
C LEU A 7 -35.79 -9.42 -11.30
N LEU A 8 -34.62 -9.40 -11.95
CA LEU A 8 -34.48 -9.37 -13.42
C LEU A 8 -34.66 -10.75 -14.07
N GLY A 9 -35.07 -11.78 -13.31
CA GLY A 9 -35.33 -13.11 -13.82
C GLY A 9 -34.09 -13.99 -13.97
N MET A 10 -32.94 -13.60 -13.51
CA MET A 10 -31.75 -14.44 -13.49
C MET A 10 -31.86 -15.47 -12.36
N LYS A 11 -31.68 -16.74 -12.70
CA LYS A 11 -31.58 -17.80 -11.68
C LYS A 11 -30.24 -17.70 -11.00
N VAL A 12 -30.26 -17.43 -9.69
CA VAL A 12 -29.06 -17.42 -8.82
C VAL A 12 -29.10 -18.71 -8.01
N ASP A 13 -28.16 -19.62 -8.27
CA ASP A 13 -28.04 -20.88 -7.53
C ASP A 13 -26.85 -20.81 -6.55
N MET A 14 -26.88 -21.63 -5.52
CA MET A 14 -25.77 -21.78 -4.57
C MET A 14 -24.47 -22.23 -5.25
N LYS A 15 -24.55 -22.88 -6.39
CA LYS A 15 -23.44 -23.30 -7.23
C LYS A 15 -22.69 -22.13 -7.89
N ASP A 16 -23.33 -20.96 -7.99
CA ASP A 16 -22.74 -19.75 -8.57
C ASP A 16 -21.85 -19.01 -7.57
N ILE A 17 -21.87 -19.43 -6.30
CA ILE A 17 -21.02 -18.89 -5.26
C ILE A 17 -19.60 -19.46 -5.44
N PRO A 18 -18.58 -18.63 -5.73
CA PRO A 18 -17.20 -19.10 -5.91
C PRO A 18 -16.56 -19.45 -4.56
N MET A 19 -16.97 -20.57 -3.97
CA MET A 19 -16.52 -20.96 -2.63
C MET A 19 -15.00 -21.10 -2.53
N ASP A 20 -14.34 -21.56 -3.59
CA ASP A 20 -12.88 -21.69 -3.63
C ASP A 20 -12.21 -20.32 -3.48
N VAL A 21 -12.69 -19.30 -4.19
CA VAL A 21 -12.18 -17.92 -4.09
C VAL A 21 -12.43 -17.36 -2.69
N ILE A 22 -13.59 -17.61 -2.09
CA ILE A 22 -13.92 -17.16 -0.73
C ILE A 22 -12.97 -17.79 0.30
N LEU A 23 -12.69 -19.08 0.19
CA LEU A 23 -11.79 -19.80 1.10
C LEU A 23 -10.35 -19.30 0.96
N ILE A 24 -9.87 -19.05 -0.25
CA ILE A 24 -8.54 -18.49 -0.48
C ILE A 24 -8.44 -17.10 0.15
N ILE A 25 -9.42 -16.22 -0.12
CA ILE A 25 -9.44 -14.87 0.45
C ILE A 25 -9.48 -14.92 1.98
N ALA A 26 -10.30 -15.78 2.57
CA ALA A 26 -10.38 -15.94 4.03
C ALA A 26 -9.05 -16.40 4.63
N SER A 27 -8.37 -17.34 3.99
CA SER A 27 -7.05 -17.83 4.41
C SER A 27 -5.99 -16.73 4.38
N VAL A 28 -5.96 -15.95 3.30
CA VAL A 28 -5.03 -14.82 3.14
C VAL A 28 -5.28 -13.73 4.18
N ILE A 29 -6.54 -13.34 4.39
CA ILE A 29 -6.91 -12.34 5.41
C ILE A 29 -6.50 -12.84 6.80
N SER A 30 -6.70 -14.11 7.11
CA SER A 30 -6.29 -14.70 8.39
C SER A 30 -4.78 -14.61 8.60
N ALA A 31 -3.99 -14.91 7.58
CA ALA A 31 -2.52 -14.81 7.63
C ALA A 31 -2.05 -13.36 7.83
N ILE A 32 -2.65 -12.38 7.12
CA ILE A 32 -2.34 -10.97 7.27
C ILE A 32 -2.72 -10.47 8.68
N THR A 33 -3.88 -10.90 9.19
CA THR A 33 -4.32 -10.54 10.55
C THR A 33 -3.36 -11.10 11.59
N ALA A 34 -2.90 -12.35 11.43
CA ALA A 34 -1.90 -12.93 12.32
C ALA A 34 -0.58 -12.14 12.30
N LEU A 35 -0.10 -11.72 11.13
CA LEU A 35 1.07 -10.85 11.00
C LEU A 35 0.87 -9.51 11.74
N GLN A 36 -0.31 -8.91 11.60
CA GLN A 36 -0.65 -7.64 12.25
C GLN A 36 -0.70 -7.79 13.78
N VAL A 37 -1.37 -8.80 14.30
CA VAL A 37 -1.46 -9.07 15.75
C VAL A 37 -0.08 -9.33 16.35
N ALA A 38 0.80 -10.01 15.61
CA ALA A 38 2.19 -10.23 16.00
C ALA A 38 3.08 -8.97 15.95
N GLY A 39 2.54 -7.82 15.48
CA GLY A 39 3.29 -6.56 15.36
C GLY A 39 4.20 -6.50 14.13
N GLY A 40 4.08 -7.44 13.21
CA GLY A 40 4.92 -7.49 12.00
C GLY A 40 4.67 -6.29 11.08
N LEU A 41 3.42 -5.85 10.98
CA LEU A 41 3.07 -4.67 10.20
C LEU A 41 3.72 -3.39 10.77
N ASP A 42 3.67 -3.22 12.10
CA ASP A 42 4.28 -2.08 12.80
C ASP A 42 5.80 -2.06 12.58
N TYR A 43 6.43 -3.24 12.59
CA TYR A 43 7.86 -3.35 12.29
C TYR A 43 8.18 -2.92 10.85
N LEU A 44 7.38 -3.33 9.87
CA LEU A 44 7.55 -2.90 8.48
C LEU A 44 7.38 -1.39 8.32
N VAL A 45 6.39 -0.80 8.98
CA VAL A 45 6.16 0.67 9.01
C VAL A 45 7.35 1.39 9.63
N GLN A 46 7.95 0.87 10.70
CA GLN A 46 9.15 1.45 11.31
C GLN A 46 10.37 1.41 10.38
N VAL A 47 10.59 0.29 9.70
CA VAL A 47 11.68 0.18 8.71
C VAL A 47 11.47 1.21 7.59
N ALA A 48 10.27 1.30 7.07
CA ALA A 48 9.88 2.27 6.06
C ALA A 48 10.13 3.72 6.50
N SER A 49 9.72 4.04 7.72
CA SER A 49 9.92 5.37 8.33
C SER A 49 11.41 5.74 8.44
N LYS A 50 12.24 4.79 8.86
CA LYS A 50 13.70 5.00 8.91
C LYS A 50 14.29 5.30 7.53
N ILE A 51 13.80 4.64 6.48
CA ILE A 51 14.25 4.88 5.09
C ILE A 51 13.88 6.31 4.67
N LEU A 52 12.66 6.76 4.94
CA LEU A 52 12.21 8.11 4.58
C LEU A 52 12.99 9.18 5.33
N ARG A 53 13.16 9.05 6.65
CA ARG A 53 13.92 10.01 7.48
C ARG A 53 15.40 10.08 7.11
N LYS A 54 15.98 8.97 6.64
CA LYS A 54 17.39 8.93 6.20
C LYS A 54 17.62 9.67 4.88
N ASN A 55 16.59 9.75 4.01
CA ASN A 55 16.68 10.35 2.68
C ASN A 55 15.59 11.42 2.45
N PRO A 56 15.50 12.45 3.28
CA PRO A 56 14.36 13.36 3.30
C PRO A 56 14.21 14.17 2.01
N LYS A 57 15.32 14.50 1.33
CA LYS A 57 15.32 15.27 0.08
C LYS A 57 14.61 14.55 -1.07
N GLN A 58 14.49 13.23 -1.00
CA GLN A 58 13.88 12.39 -2.03
C GLN A 58 12.47 11.94 -1.65
N ILE A 59 11.83 12.62 -0.71
CA ILE A 59 10.53 12.20 -0.14
C ILE A 59 9.46 11.98 -1.22
N ASN A 60 9.43 12.80 -2.26
CA ASN A 60 8.43 12.73 -3.33
C ASN A 60 8.54 11.45 -4.19
N TYR A 61 9.71 10.82 -4.23
CA TYR A 61 9.93 9.55 -4.91
C TYR A 61 9.92 8.37 -3.92
N LEU A 62 10.57 8.55 -2.77
CA LEU A 62 10.71 7.48 -1.79
C LEU A 62 9.39 7.15 -1.09
N ALA A 63 8.56 8.16 -0.78
CA ALA A 63 7.31 7.91 -0.09
C ALA A 63 6.36 6.99 -0.91
N PRO A 64 6.07 7.25 -2.20
CA PRO A 64 5.27 6.34 -3.00
C PRO A 64 5.91 4.97 -3.21
N ILE A 65 7.24 4.89 -3.39
CA ILE A 65 7.94 3.60 -3.52
C ILE A 65 7.80 2.77 -2.25
N VAL A 66 8.03 3.39 -1.10
CA VAL A 66 7.97 2.69 0.19
C VAL A 66 6.54 2.24 0.50
N THR A 67 5.54 3.08 0.29
CA THR A 67 4.14 2.69 0.51
C THR A 67 3.66 1.64 -0.48
N TYR A 68 4.12 1.69 -1.72
CA TYR A 68 3.89 0.65 -2.73
C TYR A 68 4.45 -0.70 -2.27
N MET A 69 5.71 -0.75 -1.84
CA MET A 69 6.35 -1.97 -1.34
C MET A 69 5.68 -2.51 -0.07
N LEU A 70 5.33 -1.63 0.87
CA LEU A 70 4.58 -2.02 2.06
C LEU A 70 3.25 -2.67 1.70
N THR A 71 2.54 -2.13 0.73
CA THR A 71 1.25 -2.67 0.28
C THR A 71 1.40 -4.01 -0.41
N ILE A 72 2.41 -4.20 -1.24
CA ILE A 72 2.70 -5.52 -1.85
C ILE A 72 2.93 -6.57 -0.74
N LEU A 73 3.74 -6.22 0.26
CA LEU A 73 4.07 -7.13 1.36
C LEU A 73 2.90 -7.37 2.31
N ALA A 74 2.05 -6.38 2.53
CA ALA A 74 0.93 -6.48 3.47
C ALA A 74 -0.39 -6.93 2.81
N GLY A 75 -0.49 -6.92 1.49
CA GLY A 75 -1.71 -7.29 0.77
C GLY A 75 -2.86 -6.29 0.92
N THR A 76 -2.63 -5.14 1.55
CA THR A 76 -3.66 -4.15 1.85
C THR A 76 -3.15 -2.71 1.75
N GLY A 77 -3.97 -1.80 1.21
CA GLY A 77 -3.66 -0.37 1.11
C GLY A 77 -3.68 0.40 2.44
N HIS A 78 -4.15 -0.21 3.52
CA HIS A 78 -4.20 0.46 4.84
C HIS A 78 -2.81 0.81 5.39
N THR A 79 -1.76 0.14 4.94
CA THR A 79 -0.38 0.45 5.31
C THR A 79 0.06 1.86 4.95
N ALA A 80 -0.48 2.44 3.87
CA ALA A 80 -0.21 3.82 3.49
C ALA A 80 -0.68 4.81 4.56
N PHE A 81 -1.82 4.57 5.20
CA PHE A 81 -2.35 5.46 6.23
C PHE A 81 -1.43 5.53 7.46
N SER A 82 -0.78 4.44 7.81
CA SER A 82 0.21 4.42 8.90
C SER A 82 1.47 5.25 8.58
N MET A 83 1.74 5.50 7.29
CA MET A 83 2.87 6.30 6.84
C MET A 83 2.56 7.81 6.71
N ILE A 84 1.28 8.20 6.74
CA ILE A 84 0.86 9.61 6.58
C ILE A 84 1.59 10.55 7.53
N PRO A 85 1.63 10.30 8.86
CA PRO A 85 2.29 11.21 9.79
C PRO A 85 3.78 11.40 9.48
N VAL A 86 4.47 10.30 9.12
CA VAL A 86 5.90 10.31 8.77
C VAL A 86 6.16 11.10 7.50
N ILE A 87 5.34 10.88 6.47
CA ILE A 87 5.49 11.59 5.19
C ILE A 87 5.29 13.08 5.39
N VAL A 88 4.29 13.49 6.20
CA VAL A 88 4.04 14.90 6.53
C VAL A 88 5.20 15.51 7.28
N GLU A 89 5.71 14.82 8.30
CA GLU A 89 6.86 15.24 9.08
C GLU A 89 8.07 15.48 8.17
N VAL A 90 8.48 14.45 7.42
CA VAL A 90 9.67 14.53 6.55
C VAL A 90 9.50 15.57 5.44
N ALA A 91 8.32 15.71 4.84
CA ALA A 91 8.08 16.72 3.82
C ALA A 91 8.20 18.14 4.39
N LYS A 92 7.62 18.40 5.58
CA LYS A 92 7.72 19.71 6.25
C LYS A 92 9.16 20.06 6.61
N THR A 93 9.96 19.13 7.11
CA THR A 93 11.38 19.38 7.43
C THR A 93 12.22 19.77 6.22
N GLN A 94 11.78 19.40 5.03
CA GLN A 94 12.43 19.78 3.76
C GLN A 94 11.75 20.94 3.04
N ASN A 95 10.80 21.60 3.69
CA ASN A 95 10.02 22.69 3.08
C ASN A 95 9.27 22.26 1.81
N ILE A 96 8.88 20.99 1.72
CA ILE A 96 8.12 20.43 0.61
C ILE A 96 6.64 20.37 1.00
N LYS A 97 5.74 20.74 0.07
CA LYS A 97 4.28 20.60 0.25
C LYS A 97 3.92 19.13 0.49
N PRO A 98 3.40 18.77 1.66
CA PRO A 98 3.08 17.37 1.97
C PRO A 98 2.02 16.74 1.05
N SER A 99 1.19 17.56 0.41
CA SER A 99 0.10 17.11 -0.47
C SER A 99 0.59 16.22 -1.61
N ALA A 100 1.73 16.54 -2.23
CA ALA A 100 2.26 15.78 -3.35
C ALA A 100 2.76 14.37 -2.93
N PRO A 101 3.71 14.22 -1.99
CA PRO A 101 4.15 12.89 -1.57
C PRO A 101 3.05 12.09 -0.89
N LEU A 102 2.07 12.73 -0.23
CA LEU A 102 0.91 12.04 0.34
C LEU A 102 -0.01 11.49 -0.75
N ALA A 103 -0.41 12.32 -1.72
CA ALA A 103 -1.27 11.86 -2.81
C ALA A 103 -0.63 10.74 -3.60
N LEU A 104 0.66 10.89 -3.95
CA LEU A 104 1.43 9.84 -4.63
C LEU A 104 1.47 8.55 -3.81
N SER A 105 1.71 8.63 -2.51
CA SER A 105 1.81 7.46 -1.63
C SER A 105 0.48 6.72 -1.49
N VAL A 106 -0.62 7.46 -1.32
CA VAL A 106 -1.95 6.85 -1.21
C VAL A 106 -2.35 6.18 -2.53
N VAL A 107 -2.19 6.87 -3.66
CA VAL A 107 -2.54 6.32 -4.98
C VAL A 107 -1.65 5.10 -5.30
N SER A 108 -0.34 5.19 -5.06
CA SER A 108 0.59 4.08 -5.28
C SER A 108 0.23 2.85 -4.44
N SER A 109 -0.14 3.06 -3.19
CA SER A 109 -0.59 2.00 -2.31
C SER A 109 -1.88 1.34 -2.82
N GLN A 110 -2.88 2.10 -3.27
CA GLN A 110 -4.12 1.52 -3.79
C GLN A 110 -3.88 0.71 -5.07
N VAL A 111 -3.04 1.20 -5.96
CA VAL A 111 -2.67 0.48 -7.19
C VAL A 111 -1.84 -0.76 -6.88
N ALA A 112 -0.97 -0.72 -5.88
CA ALA A 112 -0.15 -1.86 -5.44
C ALA A 112 -0.97 -3.05 -4.93
N ILE A 113 -2.23 -2.86 -4.54
CA ILE A 113 -3.13 -3.97 -4.17
C ILE A 113 -3.25 -4.98 -5.31
N THR A 114 -3.35 -4.51 -6.56
CA THR A 114 -3.42 -5.38 -7.74
C THR A 114 -2.10 -6.05 -8.11
N ALA A 115 -1.01 -5.58 -7.55
CA ALA A 115 0.35 -6.11 -7.72
C ALA A 115 0.83 -6.93 -6.52
N SER A 116 -0.02 -7.14 -5.53
CA SER A 116 0.32 -7.93 -4.34
C SER A 116 -0.09 -9.38 -4.50
N PRO A 117 0.86 -10.33 -4.35
CA PRO A 117 0.56 -11.77 -4.49
C PRO A 117 -0.39 -12.30 -3.42
N ILE A 118 -0.60 -11.53 -2.35
CA ILE A 118 -1.44 -11.93 -1.21
C ILE A 118 -2.69 -11.07 -1.06
N SER A 119 -2.96 -10.16 -1.99
CA SER A 119 -4.20 -9.39 -1.93
C SER A 119 -5.38 -10.21 -2.44
N ALA A 120 -6.53 -10.01 -1.80
CA ALA A 120 -7.77 -10.65 -2.23
C ALA A 120 -8.13 -10.30 -3.69
N ALA A 121 -7.84 -9.08 -4.11
CA ALA A 121 -8.10 -8.61 -5.47
C ALA A 121 -7.24 -9.36 -6.50
N PHE A 122 -5.94 -9.51 -6.25
CA PHE A 122 -5.04 -10.23 -7.16
C PHE A 122 -5.38 -11.72 -7.21
N VAL A 123 -5.63 -12.35 -6.05
CA VAL A 123 -5.99 -13.77 -5.97
C VAL A 123 -7.28 -14.06 -6.74
N ALA A 124 -8.30 -13.22 -6.59
CA ALA A 124 -9.54 -13.38 -7.35
C ALA A 124 -9.31 -13.22 -8.87
N MET A 125 -8.51 -12.24 -9.28
CA MET A 125 -8.16 -12.01 -10.67
C MET A 125 -7.36 -13.16 -11.25
N SER A 126 -6.39 -13.72 -10.51
CA SER A 126 -5.57 -14.85 -10.99
C SER A 126 -6.41 -16.09 -11.27
N GLY A 127 -7.37 -16.41 -10.41
CA GLY A 127 -8.28 -17.53 -10.64
C GLY A 127 -9.18 -17.37 -11.88
N LEU A 128 -9.49 -16.13 -12.28
CA LEU A 128 -10.19 -15.87 -13.54
C LEU A 128 -9.26 -15.98 -14.75
N CYS A 129 -8.04 -15.48 -14.63
CA CYS A 129 -7.04 -15.46 -15.71
C CYS A 129 -6.45 -16.85 -15.98
N GLU A 130 -6.41 -17.73 -15.00
CA GLU A 130 -5.98 -19.12 -15.16
C GLU A 130 -6.83 -19.86 -16.20
N LYS A 131 -8.14 -19.61 -16.21
CA LYS A 131 -9.06 -20.16 -17.21
C LYS A 131 -8.77 -19.68 -18.64
N LEU A 132 -8.03 -18.56 -18.76
CA LEU A 132 -7.58 -18.01 -20.03
C LEU A 132 -6.14 -18.44 -20.38
N GLY A 133 -5.53 -19.34 -19.59
CA GLY A 133 -4.18 -19.85 -19.80
C GLY A 133 -3.07 -18.92 -19.30
N VAL A 134 -3.38 -17.90 -18.47
CA VAL A 134 -2.38 -17.01 -17.89
C VAL A 134 -2.00 -17.55 -16.51
N SER A 135 -0.72 -17.92 -16.35
CA SER A 135 -0.22 -18.42 -15.08
C SER A 135 -0.07 -17.31 -14.04
N TYR A 136 -0.19 -17.67 -12.77
CA TYR A 136 -0.08 -16.76 -11.62
C TYR A 136 1.21 -15.91 -11.62
N PRO A 137 2.42 -16.48 -11.80
CA PRO A 137 3.66 -15.69 -11.80
C PRO A 137 3.74 -14.69 -12.97
N VAL A 138 3.23 -15.07 -14.15
CA VAL A 138 3.20 -14.18 -15.32
C VAL A 138 2.26 -13.00 -15.06
N LEU A 139 1.07 -13.25 -14.53
CA LEU A 139 0.12 -12.21 -14.18
C LEU A 139 0.71 -11.26 -13.13
N LEU A 140 1.35 -11.82 -12.09
CA LEU A 140 2.00 -11.04 -11.03
C LEU A 140 3.09 -10.13 -11.60
N PHE A 141 3.95 -10.66 -12.47
CA PHE A 141 5.02 -9.89 -13.12
C PHE A 141 4.45 -8.75 -13.96
N ILE A 142 3.40 -8.98 -14.73
CA ILE A 142 2.74 -7.95 -15.54
C ILE A 142 2.17 -6.86 -14.62
N CYS A 143 1.45 -7.23 -13.57
CA CYS A 143 0.85 -6.27 -12.64
C CYS A 143 1.91 -5.43 -11.92
N ILE A 144 2.96 -6.05 -11.40
CA ILE A 144 4.05 -5.32 -10.73
C ILE A 144 4.73 -4.37 -11.71
N SER A 145 5.12 -4.85 -12.89
CA SER A 145 5.87 -4.05 -13.86
C SER A 145 5.07 -2.84 -14.34
N THR A 146 3.82 -3.03 -14.73
CA THR A 146 2.97 -1.96 -15.26
C THR A 146 2.63 -0.92 -14.19
N THR A 147 2.24 -1.35 -13.01
CA THR A 147 1.85 -0.43 -11.93
C THR A 147 3.05 0.30 -11.34
N PHE A 148 4.20 -0.36 -11.22
CA PHE A 148 5.42 0.30 -10.75
C PHE A 148 5.93 1.35 -11.73
N VAL A 149 5.96 1.04 -13.02
CA VAL A 149 6.35 2.01 -14.07
C VAL A 149 5.38 3.19 -14.09
N ALA A 150 4.07 2.95 -14.03
CA ALA A 150 3.08 4.01 -13.98
C ALA A 150 3.26 4.92 -12.76
N MET A 151 3.55 4.34 -11.59
CA MET A 151 3.85 5.10 -10.36
C MET A 151 5.08 6.00 -10.54
N ILE A 152 6.18 5.48 -11.08
CA ILE A 152 7.41 6.26 -11.30
C ILE A 152 7.17 7.41 -12.29
N ILE A 153 6.48 7.14 -13.40
CA ILE A 153 6.13 8.18 -14.39
C ILE A 153 5.28 9.27 -13.73
N THR A 154 4.27 8.90 -12.95
CA THR A 154 3.40 9.84 -12.26
C THR A 154 4.19 10.69 -11.25
N ALA A 155 5.07 10.07 -10.47
CA ALA A 155 5.95 10.78 -9.54
C ALA A 155 6.86 11.76 -10.28
N PHE A 156 7.41 11.37 -11.42
CA PHE A 156 8.25 12.25 -12.25
C PHE A 156 7.45 13.44 -12.78
N ILE A 157 6.25 13.23 -13.32
CA ILE A 157 5.38 14.29 -13.83
C ILE A 157 5.05 15.29 -12.71
N ILE A 158 4.64 14.81 -11.52
CA ILE A 158 4.31 15.69 -10.41
C ILE A 158 5.51 16.50 -9.97
N ASN A 159 6.69 15.86 -9.82
CA ASN A 159 7.90 16.58 -9.43
C ASN A 159 8.38 17.62 -10.45
N LYS A 160 8.08 17.42 -11.74
CA LYS A 160 8.52 18.33 -12.79
C LYS A 160 7.56 19.51 -13.02
N PHE A 161 6.26 19.29 -12.89
CA PHE A 161 5.25 20.25 -13.33
C PHE A 161 4.54 20.98 -12.18
N TYR A 162 4.67 20.50 -10.93
CA TYR A 162 4.03 21.13 -9.78
C TYR A 162 5.04 21.89 -8.94
N ASP A 163 4.66 23.08 -8.46
CA ASP A 163 5.44 23.81 -7.47
C ASP A 163 5.25 23.15 -6.09
N LEU A 164 6.30 22.53 -5.62
CA LEU A 164 6.32 21.76 -4.38
C LEU A 164 6.88 22.52 -3.19
N ASP A 165 7.25 23.80 -3.38
CA ASP A 165 7.79 24.63 -2.33
C ASP A 165 6.70 25.07 -1.34
N LEU A 166 6.80 24.59 -0.11
CA LEU A 166 5.84 24.88 0.96
C LEU A 166 5.87 26.37 1.36
N SER A 167 7.04 27.01 1.26
CA SER A 167 7.20 28.43 1.62
C SER A 167 6.42 29.37 0.72
N LYS A 168 6.11 28.94 -0.50
CA LYS A 168 5.33 29.72 -1.47
C LYS A 168 3.82 29.49 -1.38
N ASP A 169 3.38 28.55 -0.54
CA ASP A 169 1.97 28.23 -0.40
C ASP A 169 1.23 29.30 0.43
N PRO A 170 0.30 30.06 -0.18
CA PRO A 170 -0.39 31.14 0.51
C PRO A 170 -1.23 30.67 1.70
N ILE A 171 -1.80 29.45 1.61
CA ILE A 171 -2.61 28.86 2.69
C ILE A 171 -1.71 28.50 3.86
N TYR A 172 -0.52 27.98 3.58
CA TYR A 172 0.45 27.65 4.62
C TYR A 172 0.95 28.92 5.33
N GLN A 173 1.27 29.98 4.57
CA GLN A 173 1.73 31.26 5.12
C GLN A 173 0.66 31.94 6.00
N ASP A 174 -0.59 31.94 5.56
CA ASP A 174 -1.71 32.47 6.36
C ASP A 174 -1.89 31.69 7.68
N ARG A 175 -1.82 30.36 7.63
CA ARG A 175 -1.90 29.51 8.81
C ARG A 175 -0.70 29.70 9.74
N LEU A 176 0.50 29.89 9.18
CA LEU A 176 1.71 30.16 9.96
C LEU A 176 1.59 31.48 10.70
N ALA A 177 1.14 32.54 10.00
CA ALA A 177 0.91 33.87 10.58
C ALA A 177 -0.13 33.86 11.71
N LYS A 178 -1.12 32.98 11.63
CA LYS A 178 -2.17 32.80 12.64
C LYS A 178 -1.76 31.86 13.78
N GLY A 179 -0.55 31.31 13.78
CA GLY A 179 -0.08 30.34 14.78
C GLY A 179 -0.81 29.01 14.75
N LEU A 180 -1.48 28.68 13.63
CA LEU A 180 -2.25 27.45 13.46
C LEU A 180 -1.44 26.26 12.92
N VAL A 181 -0.15 26.48 12.63
CA VAL A 181 0.76 25.43 12.18
C VAL A 181 1.36 24.76 13.41
N ALA A 182 0.93 23.53 13.66
CA ALA A 182 1.53 22.74 14.74
C ALA A 182 3.02 22.47 14.44
N GLU A 183 3.85 22.55 15.47
CA GLU A 183 5.22 22.08 15.40
C GLU A 183 5.24 20.60 14.98
N VAL A 184 6.22 20.24 14.18
CA VAL A 184 6.43 18.86 13.77
C VAL A 184 6.86 18.08 15.00
N LYS A 185 5.92 17.38 15.63
CA LYS A 185 6.25 16.45 16.72
C LYS A 185 6.81 15.19 16.10
N ASP A 186 7.92 14.71 16.66
CA ASP A 186 8.42 13.37 16.33
C ASP A 186 7.32 12.35 16.57
N VAL A 187 7.02 11.54 15.55
CA VAL A 187 6.06 10.45 15.69
C VAL A 187 6.70 9.42 16.62
N GLU A 188 6.17 9.32 17.84
CA GLU A 188 6.57 8.28 18.78
C GLU A 188 6.18 6.91 18.21
N TYR A 189 7.17 6.11 17.91
CA TYR A 189 6.96 4.71 17.56
C TYR A 189 6.97 3.86 18.82
N HIS A 190 5.93 3.08 19.00
CA HIS A 190 5.96 2.01 19.99
C HIS A 190 7.06 1.03 19.60
N GLU A 191 7.86 0.59 20.58
CA GLU A 191 8.85 -0.46 20.33
C GLU A 191 8.18 -1.69 19.72
N PRO A 192 8.76 -2.26 18.64
CA PRO A 192 8.16 -3.41 18.00
C PRO A 192 8.13 -4.59 18.98
N LYS A 193 7.05 -5.36 18.96
CA LYS A 193 6.94 -6.56 19.78
C LYS A 193 8.14 -7.49 19.53
N PRO A 194 8.63 -8.22 20.55
CA PRO A 194 9.83 -9.06 20.44
C PRO A 194 9.81 -10.04 19.25
N TYR A 195 8.63 -10.48 18.86
CA TYR A 195 8.43 -11.43 17.77
C TYR A 195 8.12 -10.79 16.41
N ALA A 196 7.98 -9.47 16.33
CA ALA A 196 7.56 -8.76 15.12
C ALA A 196 8.48 -9.06 13.91
N LYS A 197 9.80 -9.02 14.12
CA LYS A 197 10.78 -9.33 13.08
C LYS A 197 10.69 -10.79 12.59
N ARG A 198 10.48 -11.75 13.53
CA ARG A 198 10.33 -13.17 13.20
C ARG A 198 9.03 -13.42 12.43
N SER A 199 7.94 -12.79 12.84
CA SER A 199 6.66 -12.93 12.15
C SER A 199 6.71 -12.41 10.71
N VAL A 200 7.40 -11.31 10.46
CA VAL A 200 7.65 -10.81 9.08
C VAL A 200 8.46 -11.81 8.28
N ALA A 201 9.52 -12.38 8.84
CA ALA A 201 10.34 -13.37 8.14
C ALA A 201 9.55 -14.64 7.79
N ILE A 202 8.77 -15.18 8.72
CA ILE A 202 7.92 -16.36 8.49
C ILE A 202 6.87 -16.05 7.43
N PHE A 203 6.24 -14.88 7.51
CA PHE A 203 5.23 -14.46 6.54
C PHE A 203 5.83 -14.29 5.14
N ALA A 204 7.02 -13.67 5.00
CA ALA A 204 7.70 -13.51 3.74
C ALA A 204 8.08 -14.87 3.10
N VAL A 205 8.53 -15.83 3.90
CA VAL A 205 8.78 -17.20 3.45
C VAL A 205 7.48 -17.85 2.96
N GLY A 206 6.38 -17.70 3.69
CA GLY A 206 5.08 -18.22 3.27
C GLY A 206 4.63 -17.63 1.92
N VAL A 207 4.78 -16.31 1.73
CA VAL A 207 4.48 -15.65 0.45
C VAL A 207 5.35 -16.19 -0.67
N LEU A 208 6.66 -16.37 -0.44
CA LEU A 208 7.57 -16.94 -1.43
C LEU A 208 7.17 -18.36 -1.84
N ILE A 209 6.78 -19.19 -0.87
CA ILE A 209 6.31 -20.55 -1.15
C ILE A 209 5.07 -20.50 -2.04
N VAL A 210 4.10 -19.63 -1.74
CA VAL A 210 2.89 -19.48 -2.57
C VAL A 210 3.25 -19.06 -3.98
N VAL A 211 4.11 -18.06 -4.16
CA VAL A 211 4.51 -17.57 -5.49
C VAL A 211 5.28 -18.61 -6.30
N CYS A 212 6.10 -19.45 -5.63
CA CYS A 212 6.86 -20.48 -6.31
C CYS A 212 6.05 -21.75 -6.62
N TYR A 213 4.99 -22.01 -5.85
CA TYR A 213 4.16 -23.20 -6.02
C TYR A 213 2.97 -22.98 -6.98
N ALA A 214 2.50 -21.73 -7.07
CA ALA A 214 1.39 -21.35 -7.95
C ALA A 214 1.86 -21.19 -9.41
#